data_497e49c45af35e67801594c33d54508f
#
_entry.id   497e49c45af35e67801594c33d54508f
#
_cell.length_a   1.000
_cell.length_b   1.000
_cell.length_c   1.000
_cell.angle_alpha   90.00
_cell.angle_beta   90.00
_cell.angle_gamma   90.00
#
_symmetry.space_group_name_H-M   'P 1'
#
loop_
_entity.id
_entity.type
_entity.pdbx_description
1 polymer ?
#
loop_
_entity_poly.entity_id
_entity_poly.type
_entity_poly.pdbx_seq_one_letter_code
_entity_poly.pdbx_strand_id
1 'polypeptide(L)'
;MNELWRRCLSRLEAEFSVEDLHTYLAPLQVSEEESGFTLWAPNAYTMEAVRERFLGPIVEILEHLSDGPIAVDVKVGTRTPIPAAARSTARPRGGDARPAGPESNLEPNYTFENFVEGKSNQLGKAAATQVAMNPGRAYNPLLLYGGTGLGKTHLMHAAGNLMRANKPDVKIMYLRSEQFVSGMVRALQQKGMDDFKRRFRSVDALLIDDIQFFAGKEATQEEFFHTFNALFEGKQQIILTCDRYPKEVDRLEPRLDRKSVV
;
A
#
# COMPACT_ATOMS: atom_id res chain seq x y z
N MET A 1 13.57 13.59 -15.12
CA MET A 1 14.43 12.41 -14.82
C MET A 1 15.81 12.80 -15.32
N ASN A 2 16.82 12.77 -14.43
CA ASN A 2 18.18 13.20 -14.73
C ASN A 2 18.81 12.34 -15.85
N GLU A 3 19.57 12.96 -16.75
CA GLU A 3 20.25 12.31 -17.88
C GLU A 3 21.26 11.24 -17.39
N LEU A 4 22.03 11.57 -16.33
CA LEU A 4 22.99 10.64 -15.71
C LEU A 4 22.31 9.41 -15.14
N TRP A 5 21.18 9.58 -14.46
CA TRP A 5 20.42 8.46 -13.92
C TRP A 5 19.85 7.54 -15.02
N ARG A 6 19.36 8.13 -16.10
CA ARG A 6 18.87 7.35 -17.25
C ARG A 6 19.97 6.52 -17.87
N ARG A 7 21.16 7.07 -18.04
CA ARG A 7 22.34 6.34 -18.54
C ARG A 7 22.82 5.27 -17.57
N CYS A 8 22.72 5.52 -16.26
CA CYS A 8 22.99 4.51 -15.24
C CYS A 8 22.02 3.33 -15.35
N LEU A 9 20.72 3.58 -15.43
CA LEU A 9 19.71 2.53 -15.59
C LEU A 9 19.96 1.69 -16.85
N SER A 10 20.26 2.32 -18.01
CA SER A 10 20.57 1.58 -19.25
C SER A 10 21.79 0.67 -19.14
N ARG A 11 22.75 0.99 -18.28
CA ARG A 11 23.90 0.09 -18.03
C ARG A 11 23.52 -1.04 -17.06
N LEU A 12 22.72 -0.76 -16.06
CA LEU A 12 22.22 -1.80 -15.14
C LEU A 12 21.33 -2.84 -15.84
N GLU A 13 20.64 -2.47 -16.92
CA GLU A 13 19.87 -3.39 -17.78
C GLU A 13 20.74 -4.50 -18.41
N ALA A 14 22.04 -4.29 -18.53
CA ALA A 14 22.98 -5.30 -19.03
C ALA A 14 23.44 -6.31 -17.95
N GLU A 15 23.33 -5.95 -16.67
CA GLU A 15 23.85 -6.74 -15.54
C GLU A 15 22.75 -7.41 -14.71
N PHE A 16 21.55 -6.85 -14.72
CA PHE A 16 20.44 -7.34 -13.89
C PHE A 16 19.23 -7.74 -14.72
N SER A 17 18.40 -8.63 -14.19
CA SER A 17 17.18 -9.05 -14.87
C SER A 17 16.18 -7.89 -15.00
N VAL A 18 15.43 -7.87 -16.09
CA VAL A 18 14.37 -6.87 -16.32
C VAL A 18 13.35 -6.85 -15.17
N GLU A 19 13.12 -8.01 -14.58
CA GLU A 19 12.20 -8.19 -13.45
C GLU A 19 12.71 -7.52 -12.16
N ASP A 20 14.00 -7.64 -11.86
CA ASP A 20 14.67 -6.98 -10.73
C ASP A 20 14.67 -5.45 -10.89
N LEU A 21 14.96 -4.96 -12.10
CA LEU A 21 14.97 -3.53 -12.41
C LEU A 21 13.59 -2.91 -12.24
N HIS A 22 12.55 -3.56 -12.76
CA HIS A 22 11.17 -3.10 -12.61
C HIS A 22 10.68 -3.15 -11.16
N THR A 23 11.09 -4.15 -10.40
CA THR A 23 10.64 -4.35 -9.02
C THR A 23 11.31 -3.38 -8.05
N TYR A 24 12.62 -3.12 -8.19
CA TYR A 24 13.41 -2.40 -7.20
C TYR A 24 13.86 -1.01 -7.66
N LEU A 25 14.20 -0.82 -8.93
CA LEU A 25 14.77 0.44 -9.42
C LEU A 25 13.76 1.35 -10.11
N ALA A 26 12.78 0.81 -10.84
CA ALA A 26 11.75 1.61 -11.49
C ALA A 26 10.89 2.45 -10.51
N PRO A 27 10.57 1.95 -9.28
CA PRO A 27 9.82 2.73 -8.29
C PRO A 27 10.63 3.83 -7.59
N LEU A 28 11.95 3.89 -7.77
CA LEU A 28 12.80 4.88 -7.10
C LEU A 28 12.58 6.29 -7.66
N GLN A 29 12.44 7.25 -6.78
CA GLN A 29 12.55 8.67 -7.13
C GLN A 29 13.98 9.13 -6.86
N VAL A 30 14.56 9.85 -7.82
CA VAL A 30 15.97 10.27 -7.76
C VAL A 30 16.04 11.79 -7.66
N SER A 31 16.77 12.27 -6.67
CA SER A 31 17.14 13.67 -6.54
C SER A 31 18.65 13.85 -6.65
N GLU A 32 19.07 14.82 -7.45
CA GLU A 32 20.44 15.26 -7.55
C GLU A 32 20.63 16.46 -6.61
N GLU A 33 21.65 16.38 -5.80
CA GLU A 33 22.09 17.42 -4.89
C GLU A 33 23.52 17.85 -5.26
N GLU A 34 24.01 18.98 -4.76
CA GLU A 34 25.35 19.50 -5.10
C GLU A 34 26.48 18.50 -4.78
N SER A 35 26.24 17.54 -3.90
CA SER A 35 27.24 16.55 -3.45
C SER A 35 26.96 15.12 -3.90
N GLY A 36 25.88 14.84 -4.66
CA GLY A 36 25.57 13.45 -5.07
C GLY A 36 24.11 13.18 -5.40
N PHE A 37 23.74 11.91 -5.31
CA PHE A 37 22.38 11.44 -5.60
C PHE A 37 21.70 10.92 -4.33
N THR A 38 20.44 11.30 -4.13
CA THR A 38 19.57 10.65 -3.13
C THR A 38 18.49 9.85 -3.87
N LEU A 39 18.48 8.54 -3.59
CA LEU A 39 17.50 7.58 -4.10
C LEU A 39 16.39 7.42 -3.07
N TRP A 40 15.17 7.76 -3.44
CA TRP A 40 14.02 7.65 -2.56
C TRP A 40 13.24 6.36 -2.87
N ALA A 41 13.33 5.41 -1.97
CA ALA A 41 12.61 4.15 -2.06
C ALA A 41 11.18 4.29 -1.49
N PRO A 42 10.16 3.68 -2.10
CA PRO A 42 8.78 3.79 -1.65
C PRO A 42 8.53 3.15 -0.28
N ASN A 43 9.38 2.23 0.16
CA ASN A 43 9.28 1.54 1.45
C ASN A 43 10.65 1.01 1.92
N ALA A 44 10.71 0.60 3.20
CA ALA A 44 11.93 0.08 3.82
C ALA A 44 12.46 -1.20 3.16
N TYR A 45 11.57 -2.06 2.66
CA TYR A 45 11.97 -3.30 1.98
C TYR A 45 12.71 -3.01 0.67
N THR A 46 12.16 -2.11 -0.17
CA THR A 46 12.83 -1.67 -1.40
C THR A 46 14.14 -0.96 -1.10
N MET A 47 14.19 -0.14 -0.04
CA MET A 47 15.43 0.52 0.39
C MET A 47 16.52 -0.50 0.74
N GLU A 48 16.17 -1.52 1.52
CA GLU A 48 17.12 -2.55 1.97
C GLU A 48 17.62 -3.39 0.80
N ALA A 49 16.71 -3.82 -0.09
CA ALA A 49 17.07 -4.54 -1.31
C ALA A 49 17.98 -3.71 -2.24
N VAL A 50 17.70 -2.41 -2.39
CA VAL A 50 18.54 -1.51 -3.18
C VAL A 50 19.92 -1.33 -2.54
N ARG A 51 20.02 -1.19 -1.22
CA ARG A 51 21.28 -1.08 -0.50
C ARG A 51 22.14 -2.33 -0.62
N GLU A 52 21.54 -3.50 -0.48
CA GLU A 52 22.30 -4.76 -0.47
C GLU A 52 22.74 -5.21 -1.87
N ARG A 53 21.88 -5.02 -2.89
CA ARG A 53 22.09 -5.61 -4.20
C ARG A 53 22.51 -4.63 -5.28
N PHE A 54 22.06 -3.39 -5.22
CA PHE A 54 22.16 -2.44 -6.33
C PHE A 54 23.03 -1.22 -6.02
N LEU A 55 23.23 -0.86 -4.75
CA LEU A 55 23.96 0.36 -4.38
C LEU A 55 25.39 0.37 -4.89
N GLY A 56 26.12 -0.76 -4.75
CA GLY A 56 27.49 -0.89 -5.26
C GLY A 56 27.59 -0.64 -6.76
N PRO A 57 26.88 -1.41 -7.60
CA PRO A 57 26.83 -1.20 -9.05
C PRO A 57 26.36 0.20 -9.45
N ILE A 58 25.36 0.78 -8.77
CA ILE A 58 24.88 2.14 -9.04
C ILE A 58 25.98 3.17 -8.82
N VAL A 59 26.70 3.09 -7.70
CA VAL A 59 27.81 4.01 -7.38
C VAL A 59 28.91 3.90 -8.43
N GLU A 60 29.34 2.69 -8.75
CA GLU A 60 30.41 2.43 -9.73
C GLU A 60 30.07 2.99 -11.12
N ILE A 61 28.83 2.78 -11.58
CA ILE A 61 28.38 3.30 -12.87
C ILE A 61 28.28 4.82 -12.86
N LEU A 62 27.77 5.42 -11.78
CA LEU A 62 27.63 6.87 -11.67
C LEU A 62 29.00 7.57 -11.59
N GLU A 63 29.95 7.04 -10.85
CA GLU A 63 31.32 7.53 -10.79
C GLU A 63 32.01 7.49 -12.16
N HIS A 64 31.78 6.40 -12.92
CA HIS A 64 32.30 6.26 -14.29
C HIS A 64 31.66 7.25 -15.29
N LEU A 65 30.41 7.65 -15.05
CA LEU A 65 29.68 8.57 -15.93
C LEU A 65 29.94 10.06 -15.61
N SER A 66 30.42 10.37 -14.40
CA SER A 66 30.65 11.75 -13.92
C SER A 66 32.11 12.15 -13.84
N ASP A 67 33.06 11.26 -14.17
CA ASP A 67 34.51 11.47 -14.06
C ASP A 67 34.98 11.85 -12.63
N GLY A 68 34.23 11.41 -11.58
CA GLY A 68 34.60 11.71 -10.19
C GLY A 68 33.76 10.96 -9.15
N PRO A 69 34.18 11.00 -7.88
CA PRO A 69 33.46 10.35 -6.80
C PRO A 69 32.09 11.00 -6.57
N ILE A 70 31.04 10.18 -6.52
CA ILE A 70 29.67 10.60 -6.27
C ILE A 70 29.12 9.92 -5.01
N ALA A 71 28.60 10.73 -4.09
CA ALA A 71 27.88 10.21 -2.95
C ALA A 71 26.46 9.76 -3.38
N VAL A 72 26.10 8.53 -3.06
CA VAL A 72 24.73 8.01 -3.29
C VAL A 72 24.15 7.58 -1.96
N ASP A 73 23.04 8.22 -1.57
CA ASP A 73 22.31 7.86 -0.36
C ASP A 73 20.94 7.26 -0.72
N VAL A 74 20.47 6.29 0.07
CA VAL A 74 19.17 5.63 -0.14
C VAL A 74 18.29 5.88 1.07
N LYS A 75 17.14 6.55 0.86
CA LYS A 75 16.18 6.93 1.89
C LYS A 75 14.78 6.38 1.59
N VAL A 76 13.99 6.18 2.62
CA VAL A 76 12.56 5.84 2.47
C VAL A 76 11.75 7.12 2.38
N GLY A 77 10.90 7.25 1.36
CA GLY A 77 10.00 8.38 1.21
C GLY A 77 9.72 8.73 -0.26
N THR A 78 8.93 9.78 -0.46
CA THR A 78 8.67 10.37 -1.77
C THR A 78 9.05 11.84 -1.75
N ARG A 79 9.72 12.31 -2.82
CA ARG A 79 10.05 13.73 -2.96
C ARG A 79 8.80 14.53 -3.29
N THR A 80 8.32 15.36 -2.36
CA THR A 80 7.38 16.42 -2.68
C THR A 80 8.18 17.58 -3.28
N PRO A 81 7.86 18.11 -4.47
CA PRO A 81 8.51 19.31 -4.99
C PRO A 81 8.13 20.49 -4.10
N ILE A 82 9.06 21.04 -3.36
CA ILE A 82 8.88 22.33 -2.67
C ILE A 82 9.18 23.43 -3.69
N PRO A 83 8.22 24.31 -4.03
CA PRO A 83 8.54 25.53 -4.79
C PRO A 83 9.47 26.40 -3.96
N ALA A 84 10.62 26.72 -4.51
CA ALA A 84 11.56 27.68 -3.91
C ALA A 84 10.97 29.09 -3.99
N ALA A 85 10.26 29.51 -2.96
CA ALA A 85 10.07 30.94 -2.64
C ALA A 85 9.58 31.10 -1.19
N ALA A 86 10.24 32.02 -0.50
CA ALA A 86 9.85 32.61 0.78
C ALA A 86 10.25 31.85 2.07
N ARG A 87 11.51 31.99 2.49
CA ARG A 87 11.83 32.13 3.90
C ARG A 87 11.15 33.38 4.44
N SER A 88 10.10 33.23 5.19
CA SER A 88 9.56 34.29 6.05
C SER A 88 9.19 33.68 7.39
N THR A 89 9.87 34.20 8.41
CA THR A 89 9.61 33.99 9.83
C THR A 89 8.24 34.57 10.18
N ALA A 90 7.24 33.71 10.37
CA ALA A 90 6.04 34.09 11.09
C ALA A 90 5.41 32.84 11.74
N ARG A 91 5.35 32.82 13.07
CA ARG A 91 4.48 31.95 13.83
C ARG A 91 3.03 32.22 13.40
N PRO A 92 2.24 31.23 12.99
CA PRO A 92 0.80 31.43 12.91
C PRO A 92 0.17 31.18 14.30
N ARG A 93 -0.52 32.19 14.76
CA ARG A 93 -1.57 32.09 15.79
C ARG A 93 -2.74 31.29 15.23
N GLY A 94 -3.42 30.59 16.16
CA GLY A 94 -4.50 29.66 15.94
C GLY A 94 -5.57 30.08 14.94
N GLY A 95 -6.05 29.08 14.25
CA GLY A 95 -7.24 29.08 13.41
C GLY A 95 -7.61 27.63 13.12
N ASP A 96 -8.68 27.17 13.75
CA ASP A 96 -9.53 26.02 13.46
C ASP A 96 -8.83 24.73 12.95
N ALA A 97 -8.13 24.05 13.84
CA ALA A 97 -7.91 22.64 13.69
C ALA A 97 -9.27 21.93 13.89
N ARG A 98 -9.94 21.57 12.78
CA ARG A 98 -10.94 20.50 12.83
C ARG A 98 -10.25 19.32 13.51
N PRO A 99 -10.90 18.66 14.50
CA PRO A 99 -10.33 17.48 15.12
C PRO A 99 -10.02 16.49 14.02
N ALA A 100 -8.76 16.09 13.90
CA ALA A 100 -8.34 15.03 13.03
C ALA A 100 -9.14 13.79 13.45
N GLY A 101 -9.99 13.28 12.57
CA GLY A 101 -10.68 12.00 12.77
C GLY A 101 -9.64 10.91 13.01
N PRO A 102 -10.04 9.70 13.45
CA PRO A 102 -9.11 8.64 13.79
C PRO A 102 -8.11 8.43 12.66
N GLU A 103 -6.81 8.43 13.02
CA GLU A 103 -5.72 8.26 12.06
C GLU A 103 -5.95 7.00 11.23
N SER A 104 -6.18 7.16 9.95
CA SER A 104 -6.20 6.05 9.02
C SER A 104 -4.86 6.02 8.28
N ASN A 105 -4.35 4.82 8.05
CA ASN A 105 -3.15 4.57 7.27
C ASN A 105 -3.46 4.43 5.76
N LEU A 106 -4.49 5.12 5.28
CA LEU A 106 -4.81 5.22 3.87
C LEU A 106 -3.84 6.16 3.16
N GLU A 107 -3.47 5.82 1.92
CA GLU A 107 -2.68 6.69 1.05
C GLU A 107 -3.59 7.78 0.45
N PRO A 108 -3.41 9.06 0.81
CA PRO A 108 -4.33 10.12 0.39
C PRO A 108 -4.38 10.36 -1.12
N ASN A 109 -3.29 10.04 -1.82
CA ASN A 109 -3.17 10.24 -3.26
C ASN A 109 -3.90 9.16 -4.07
N TYR A 110 -4.33 8.07 -3.46
CA TYR A 110 -5.11 7.05 -4.16
C TYR A 110 -6.59 7.43 -4.12
N THR A 111 -7.05 8.07 -5.20
CA THR A 111 -8.42 8.51 -5.39
C THR A 111 -9.01 7.92 -6.66
N PHE A 112 -10.34 7.95 -6.82
CA PHE A 112 -10.98 7.49 -8.05
C PHE A 112 -10.71 8.41 -9.24
N GLU A 113 -10.39 9.69 -9.00
CA GLU A 113 -10.01 10.68 -10.01
C GLU A 113 -8.63 10.38 -10.61
N ASN A 114 -7.69 9.92 -9.77
CA ASN A 114 -6.32 9.58 -10.19
C ASN A 114 -6.20 8.15 -10.72
N PHE A 115 -7.27 7.37 -10.66
CA PHE A 115 -7.26 5.97 -11.09
C PHE A 115 -7.30 5.86 -12.61
N VAL A 116 -6.31 5.17 -13.17
CA VAL A 116 -6.27 4.88 -14.61
C VAL A 116 -7.23 3.74 -14.93
N GLU A 117 -8.34 4.08 -15.57
CA GLU A 117 -9.37 3.14 -15.96
C GLU A 117 -9.06 2.46 -17.30
N GLY A 118 -9.29 1.17 -17.37
CA GLY A 118 -9.20 0.34 -18.56
C GLY A 118 -10.26 -0.76 -18.56
N LYS A 119 -10.41 -1.48 -19.66
CA LYS A 119 -11.43 -2.53 -19.80
C LYS A 119 -11.31 -3.64 -18.73
N SER A 120 -10.10 -3.92 -18.26
CA SER A 120 -9.82 -4.98 -17.27
C SER A 120 -10.15 -4.60 -15.82
N ASN A 121 -10.25 -3.30 -15.49
CA ASN A 121 -10.46 -2.83 -14.12
C ASN A 121 -11.71 -1.95 -13.93
N GLN A 122 -12.47 -1.70 -15.00
CA GLN A 122 -13.67 -0.87 -14.99
C GLN A 122 -14.72 -1.41 -14.03
N LEU A 123 -14.95 -2.73 -14.01
CA LEU A 123 -15.92 -3.35 -13.10
C LEU A 123 -15.47 -3.19 -11.64
N GLY A 124 -14.18 -3.40 -11.36
CA GLY A 124 -13.61 -3.19 -10.02
C GLY A 124 -13.78 -1.75 -9.54
N LYS A 125 -13.55 -0.76 -10.43
CA LYS A 125 -13.78 0.66 -10.13
C LYS A 125 -15.24 0.94 -9.79
N ALA A 126 -16.16 0.44 -10.60
CA ALA A 126 -17.61 0.63 -10.38
C ALA A 126 -18.06 0.01 -9.05
N ALA A 127 -17.63 -1.22 -8.75
CA ALA A 127 -17.94 -1.90 -7.49
C ALA A 127 -17.34 -1.18 -6.27
N ALA A 128 -16.07 -0.78 -6.34
CA ALA A 128 -15.41 -0.03 -5.27
C ALA A 128 -16.07 1.32 -5.01
N THR A 129 -16.51 2.01 -6.06
CA THR A 129 -17.27 3.28 -5.94
C THR A 129 -18.60 3.05 -5.24
N GLN A 130 -19.36 2.01 -5.62
CA GLN A 130 -20.63 1.67 -4.98
C GLN A 130 -20.48 1.33 -3.51
N VAL A 131 -19.44 0.58 -3.16
CA VAL A 131 -19.09 0.27 -1.76
C VAL A 131 -18.75 1.52 -0.98
N ALA A 132 -17.97 2.43 -1.55
CA ALA A 132 -17.61 3.68 -0.89
C ALA A 132 -18.80 4.60 -0.62
N MET A 133 -19.79 4.58 -1.52
CA MET A 133 -21.04 5.36 -1.37
C MET A 133 -22.02 4.72 -0.39
N ASN A 134 -22.03 3.39 -0.27
CA ASN A 134 -22.99 2.62 0.52
C ASN A 134 -22.31 1.51 1.34
N PRO A 135 -21.40 1.85 2.26
CA PRO A 135 -20.64 0.86 3.02
C PRO A 135 -21.53 -0.05 3.85
N GLY A 136 -21.22 -1.34 3.88
CA GLY A 136 -21.96 -2.39 4.58
C GLY A 136 -23.27 -2.83 3.93
N ARG A 137 -23.67 -2.20 2.82
CA ARG A 137 -24.93 -2.49 2.11
C ARG A 137 -24.73 -3.07 0.71
N ALA A 138 -23.81 -2.46 -0.08
CA ALA A 138 -23.48 -2.95 -1.41
C ALA A 138 -22.20 -3.78 -1.32
N TYR A 139 -22.13 -4.93 -1.96
CA TYR A 139 -20.94 -5.78 -2.05
C TYR A 139 -20.15 -5.87 -0.72
N ASN A 140 -20.71 -6.59 0.24
CA ASN A 140 -20.01 -6.84 1.52
C ASN A 140 -19.88 -8.35 1.78
N PRO A 141 -18.66 -8.91 1.70
CA PRO A 141 -17.40 -8.26 1.38
C PRO A 141 -17.25 -7.89 -0.11
N LEU A 142 -16.47 -6.85 -0.42
CA LEU A 142 -15.95 -6.59 -1.77
C LEU A 142 -14.59 -7.30 -1.88
N LEU A 143 -14.47 -8.20 -2.84
CA LEU A 143 -13.20 -8.82 -3.20
C LEU A 143 -12.73 -8.31 -4.57
N LEU A 144 -11.61 -7.62 -4.60
CA LEU A 144 -10.92 -7.19 -5.81
C LEU A 144 -9.81 -8.19 -6.13
N TYR A 145 -9.93 -8.93 -7.22
CA TYR A 145 -8.93 -9.90 -7.60
C TYR A 145 -8.43 -9.72 -9.05
N GLY A 146 -7.24 -10.24 -9.32
CA GLY A 146 -6.62 -10.17 -10.64
C GLY A 146 -5.12 -9.94 -10.58
N GLY A 147 -4.44 -10.01 -11.69
CA GLY A 147 -2.99 -9.88 -11.80
C GLY A 147 -2.41 -8.61 -11.21
N THR A 148 -1.10 -8.58 -11.06
CA THR A 148 -0.35 -7.41 -10.58
C THR A 148 -0.52 -6.23 -11.55
N GLY A 149 -0.52 -5.00 -11.02
CA GLY A 149 -0.59 -3.78 -11.84
C GLY A 149 -2.00 -3.34 -12.24
N LEU A 150 -3.07 -4.08 -11.93
CA LEU A 150 -4.44 -3.71 -12.26
C LEU A 150 -5.04 -2.61 -11.36
N GLY A 151 -4.32 -2.17 -10.33
CA GLY A 151 -4.75 -1.08 -9.45
C GLY A 151 -5.64 -1.50 -8.28
N LYS A 152 -5.63 -2.78 -7.86
CA LYS A 152 -6.45 -3.29 -6.73
C LYS A 152 -6.23 -2.49 -5.45
N THR A 153 -4.98 -2.33 -5.02
CA THR A 153 -4.61 -1.53 -3.84
C THR A 153 -5.04 -0.09 -3.99
N HIS A 154 -4.91 0.51 -5.18
CA HIS A 154 -5.37 1.86 -5.46
C HIS A 154 -6.90 1.98 -5.25
N LEU A 155 -7.69 1.08 -5.84
CA LEU A 155 -9.15 1.06 -5.68
C LEU A 155 -9.58 0.88 -4.23
N MET A 156 -8.88 0.03 -3.48
CA MET A 156 -9.13 -0.18 -2.06
C MET A 156 -8.92 1.12 -1.25
N HIS A 157 -7.81 1.80 -1.44
CA HIS A 157 -7.52 3.09 -0.81
C HIS A 157 -8.49 4.18 -1.27
N ALA A 158 -8.81 4.24 -2.58
CA ALA A 158 -9.75 5.20 -3.13
C ALA A 158 -11.14 5.05 -2.50
N ALA A 159 -11.60 3.81 -2.31
CA ALA A 159 -12.86 3.54 -1.61
C ALA A 159 -12.81 4.04 -0.16
N GLY A 160 -11.74 3.74 0.58
CA GLY A 160 -11.55 4.24 1.94
C GLY A 160 -11.51 5.77 2.01
N ASN A 161 -10.78 6.42 1.11
CA ASN A 161 -10.69 7.88 1.06
C ASN A 161 -12.05 8.52 0.76
N LEU A 162 -12.85 7.95 -0.16
CA LEU A 162 -14.20 8.44 -0.45
C LEU A 162 -15.16 8.21 0.72
N MET A 163 -15.08 7.07 1.42
CA MET A 163 -15.87 6.85 2.65
C MET A 163 -15.57 7.93 3.70
N ARG A 164 -14.29 8.31 3.89
CA ARG A 164 -13.89 9.37 4.82
C ARG A 164 -14.35 10.76 4.36
N ALA A 165 -14.30 11.03 3.07
CA ALA A 165 -14.81 12.29 2.53
C ALA A 165 -16.32 12.44 2.79
N ASN A 166 -17.08 11.34 2.66
CA ASN A 166 -18.52 11.32 2.91
C ASN A 166 -18.87 11.32 4.41
N LYS A 167 -18.05 10.68 5.26
CA LYS A 167 -18.25 10.58 6.70
C LYS A 167 -16.91 10.73 7.43
N PRO A 168 -16.55 11.96 7.88
CA PRO A 168 -15.24 12.24 8.49
C PRO A 168 -14.91 11.40 9.74
N ASP A 169 -15.92 11.00 10.50
CA ASP A 169 -15.75 10.21 11.74
C ASP A 169 -15.69 8.70 11.51
N VAL A 170 -15.75 8.25 10.25
CA VAL A 170 -15.69 6.83 9.91
C VAL A 170 -14.33 6.24 10.33
N LYS A 171 -14.38 5.12 11.03
CA LYS A 171 -13.19 4.38 11.46
C LYS A 171 -12.81 3.36 10.41
N ILE A 172 -11.77 3.66 9.64
CA ILE A 172 -11.27 2.77 8.60
C ILE A 172 -9.90 2.24 9.02
N MET A 173 -9.72 0.93 8.90
CA MET A 173 -8.44 0.28 9.10
C MET A 173 -8.01 -0.39 7.80
N TYR A 174 -6.89 0.06 7.27
CA TYR A 174 -6.17 -0.61 6.19
C TYR A 174 -4.95 -1.32 6.74
N LEU A 175 -4.70 -2.54 6.25
CA LEU A 175 -3.48 -3.29 6.55
C LEU A 175 -3.20 -4.31 5.44
N ARG A 176 -1.93 -4.67 5.30
CA ARG A 176 -1.54 -5.82 4.50
C ARG A 176 -1.74 -7.10 5.29
N SER A 177 -2.00 -8.21 4.61
CA SER A 177 -2.21 -9.50 5.26
C SER A 177 -1.05 -9.94 6.15
N GLU A 178 0.21 -9.62 5.81
CA GLU A 178 1.37 -9.90 6.64
C GLU A 178 1.35 -9.13 7.97
N GLN A 179 0.80 -7.90 7.97
CA GLN A 179 0.65 -7.11 9.19
C GLN A 179 -0.42 -7.70 10.10
N PHE A 180 -1.48 -8.28 9.52
CA PHE A 180 -2.48 -9.04 10.28
C PHE A 180 -1.84 -10.26 10.94
N VAL A 181 -1.08 -11.07 10.17
CA VAL A 181 -0.38 -12.26 10.67
C VAL A 181 0.58 -11.89 11.81
N SER A 182 1.45 -10.92 11.59
CA SER A 182 2.45 -10.52 12.59
C SER A 182 1.81 -9.91 13.85
N GLY A 183 0.74 -9.14 13.68
CA GLY A 183 -0.06 -8.62 14.79
C GLY A 183 -0.72 -9.72 15.62
N MET A 184 -1.28 -10.73 14.95
CA MET A 184 -1.89 -11.89 15.60
C MET A 184 -0.85 -12.71 16.39
N VAL A 185 0.29 -13.02 15.76
CA VAL A 185 1.38 -13.77 16.43
C VAL A 185 1.85 -13.01 17.68
N ARG A 186 2.03 -11.70 17.59
CA ARG A 186 2.38 -10.86 18.75
C ARG A 186 1.31 -10.90 19.84
N ALA A 187 0.05 -10.81 19.47
CA ALA A 187 -1.07 -10.88 20.41
C ALA A 187 -1.14 -12.25 21.13
N LEU A 188 -0.89 -13.35 20.41
CA LEU A 188 -0.78 -14.69 21.00
C LEU A 188 0.36 -14.78 22.02
N GLN A 189 1.55 -14.27 21.67
CA GLN A 189 2.71 -14.29 22.56
C GLN A 189 2.49 -13.44 23.83
N GLN A 190 1.77 -12.34 23.72
CA GLN A 190 1.50 -11.39 24.81
C GLN A 190 0.20 -11.67 25.56
N LYS A 191 -0.52 -12.75 25.25
CA LYS A 191 -1.87 -13.08 25.79
C LYS A 191 -2.89 -11.93 25.58
N GLY A 192 -2.73 -11.15 24.51
CA GLY A 192 -3.53 -9.98 24.15
C GLY A 192 -4.54 -10.22 23.02
N MET A 193 -4.99 -11.46 22.80
CA MET A 193 -5.92 -11.80 21.71
C MET A 193 -7.26 -11.07 21.80
N ASP A 194 -7.77 -10.82 22.98
CA ASP A 194 -9.05 -10.09 23.14
C ASP A 194 -8.93 -8.63 22.71
N ASP A 195 -7.80 -7.98 22.99
CA ASP A 195 -7.52 -6.61 22.53
C ASP A 195 -7.32 -6.56 21.02
N PHE A 196 -6.61 -7.55 20.47
CA PHE A 196 -6.47 -7.73 19.03
C PHE A 196 -7.83 -7.83 18.34
N LYS A 197 -8.69 -8.75 18.79
CA LYS A 197 -10.06 -8.92 18.27
C LYS A 197 -10.90 -7.66 18.39
N ARG A 198 -10.86 -7.00 19.56
CA ARG A 198 -11.61 -5.77 19.82
C ARG A 198 -11.20 -4.65 18.87
N ARG A 199 -9.89 -4.50 18.60
CA ARG A 199 -9.37 -3.50 17.67
C ARG A 199 -9.97 -3.65 16.28
N PHE A 200 -10.00 -4.86 15.72
CA PHE A 200 -10.57 -5.11 14.40
C PHE A 200 -12.10 -4.98 14.37
N ARG A 201 -12.78 -5.38 15.45
CA ARG A 201 -14.25 -5.30 15.54
C ARG A 201 -14.77 -3.88 15.78
N SER A 202 -13.91 -2.94 16.15
CA SER A 202 -14.30 -1.55 16.46
C SER A 202 -14.32 -0.61 15.26
N VAL A 203 -13.98 -1.09 14.05
CA VAL A 203 -13.93 -0.28 12.84
C VAL A 203 -15.25 -0.32 12.08
N ASP A 204 -15.53 0.74 11.31
CA ASP A 204 -16.67 0.78 10.38
C ASP A 204 -16.34 0.10 9.05
N ALA A 205 -15.05 0.12 8.67
CA ALA A 205 -14.56 -0.57 7.48
C ALA A 205 -13.17 -1.19 7.72
N LEU A 206 -13.01 -2.45 7.28
CA LEU A 206 -11.76 -3.20 7.30
C LEU A 206 -11.29 -3.48 5.88
N LEU A 207 -10.09 -3.00 5.55
CA LEU A 207 -9.44 -3.13 4.25
C LEU A 207 -8.20 -4.00 4.41
N ILE A 208 -8.18 -5.19 3.79
CA ILE A 208 -7.02 -6.09 3.86
C ILE A 208 -6.48 -6.37 2.46
N ASP A 209 -5.23 -6.00 2.26
CA ASP A 209 -4.53 -6.15 1.00
C ASP A 209 -3.79 -7.48 0.93
N ASP A 210 -3.79 -8.10 -0.26
CA ASP A 210 -3.01 -9.29 -0.61
C ASP A 210 -3.29 -10.52 0.27
N ILE A 211 -4.58 -10.93 0.36
CA ILE A 211 -5.00 -12.06 1.22
C ILE A 211 -4.39 -13.41 0.83
N GLN A 212 -3.79 -13.56 -0.37
CA GLN A 212 -3.07 -14.77 -0.76
C GLN A 212 -1.93 -15.12 0.21
N PHE A 213 -1.39 -14.16 0.95
CA PHE A 213 -0.39 -14.43 1.99
C PHE A 213 -0.92 -15.14 3.24
N PHE A 214 -2.23 -15.34 3.35
CA PHE A 214 -2.80 -16.24 4.36
C PHE A 214 -2.66 -17.72 3.99
N ALA A 215 -2.38 -18.03 2.74
CA ALA A 215 -2.27 -19.39 2.26
C ALA A 215 -1.29 -20.24 3.10
N GLY A 216 -1.72 -21.43 3.51
CA GLY A 216 -0.92 -22.33 4.34
C GLY A 216 -0.74 -21.93 5.81
N LYS A 217 -1.42 -20.87 6.28
CA LYS A 217 -1.37 -20.38 7.68
C LYS A 217 -2.71 -20.63 8.36
N GLU A 218 -3.06 -21.90 8.62
CA GLU A 218 -4.38 -22.35 9.08
C GLU A 218 -4.88 -21.58 10.31
N ALA A 219 -4.07 -21.46 11.36
CA ALA A 219 -4.44 -20.72 12.57
C ALA A 219 -4.74 -19.24 12.30
N THR A 220 -4.01 -18.64 11.35
CA THR A 220 -4.25 -17.24 10.95
C THR A 220 -5.55 -17.11 10.16
N GLN A 221 -5.82 -18.04 9.27
CA GLN A 221 -7.06 -18.09 8.50
C GLN A 221 -8.26 -18.25 9.41
N GLU A 222 -8.21 -19.17 10.38
CA GLU A 222 -9.28 -19.38 11.34
C GLU A 222 -9.59 -18.11 12.14
N GLU A 223 -8.58 -17.42 12.67
CA GLU A 223 -8.76 -16.19 13.41
C GLU A 223 -9.25 -15.03 12.54
N PHE A 224 -8.74 -14.96 11.31
CA PHE A 224 -9.24 -14.01 10.31
C PHE A 224 -10.75 -14.24 10.07
N PHE A 225 -11.19 -15.49 9.91
CA PHE A 225 -12.61 -15.81 9.72
C PHE A 225 -13.49 -15.45 10.90
N HIS A 226 -13.01 -15.65 12.13
CA HIS A 226 -13.75 -15.22 13.31
C HIS A 226 -13.92 -13.69 13.32
N THR A 227 -12.90 -12.94 12.98
CA THR A 227 -12.95 -11.47 12.85
C THR A 227 -13.87 -11.06 11.70
N PHE A 228 -13.71 -11.68 10.55
CA PHE A 228 -14.52 -11.45 9.36
C PHE A 228 -16.03 -11.69 9.60
N ASN A 229 -16.40 -12.81 10.21
CA ASN A 229 -17.80 -13.11 10.51
C ASN A 229 -18.40 -12.08 11.47
N ALA A 230 -17.66 -11.65 12.50
CA ALA A 230 -18.14 -10.65 13.44
C ALA A 230 -18.38 -9.30 12.77
N LEU A 231 -17.49 -8.87 11.86
CA LEU A 231 -17.64 -7.64 11.08
C LEU A 231 -18.81 -7.74 10.10
N PHE A 232 -18.95 -8.88 9.45
CA PHE A 232 -20.04 -9.13 8.51
C PHE A 232 -21.42 -9.10 9.18
N GLU A 233 -21.55 -9.74 10.35
CA GLU A 233 -22.77 -9.72 11.17
C GLU A 233 -23.09 -8.31 11.67
N GLY A 234 -22.05 -7.53 12.01
CA GLY A 234 -22.15 -6.11 12.40
C GLY A 234 -22.43 -5.16 11.23
N LYS A 235 -22.51 -5.65 9.98
CA LYS A 235 -22.67 -4.87 8.76
C LYS A 235 -21.56 -3.84 8.51
N GLN A 236 -20.40 -4.04 9.11
CA GLN A 236 -19.20 -3.28 8.79
C GLN A 236 -18.70 -3.65 7.38
N GLN A 237 -18.17 -2.68 6.66
CA GLN A 237 -17.65 -2.94 5.32
C GLN A 237 -16.35 -3.72 5.38
N ILE A 238 -16.23 -4.73 4.52
CA ILE A 238 -14.99 -5.47 4.31
C ILE A 238 -14.58 -5.32 2.85
N ILE A 239 -13.32 -4.94 2.60
CA ILE A 239 -12.71 -4.91 1.27
C ILE A 239 -11.44 -5.75 1.32
N LEU A 240 -11.31 -6.68 0.39
CA LEU A 240 -10.18 -7.59 0.29
C LEU A 240 -9.56 -7.48 -1.10
N THR A 241 -8.24 -7.67 -1.21
CA THR A 241 -7.59 -7.88 -2.51
C THR A 241 -6.90 -9.22 -2.58
N CYS A 242 -6.78 -9.77 -3.80
CA CYS A 242 -6.06 -11.00 -4.09
C CYS A 242 -5.37 -10.89 -5.46
N ASP A 243 -4.21 -11.54 -5.65
CA ASP A 243 -3.48 -11.53 -6.93
C ASP A 243 -4.14 -12.41 -7.99
N ARG A 244 -5.01 -13.34 -7.58
CA ARG A 244 -5.78 -14.27 -8.43
C ARG A 244 -7.11 -14.62 -7.78
N TYR A 245 -7.94 -15.37 -8.49
CA TYR A 245 -9.20 -15.83 -7.94
C TYR A 245 -8.97 -16.72 -6.70
N PRO A 246 -9.68 -16.52 -5.56
CA PRO A 246 -9.41 -17.23 -4.31
C PRO A 246 -9.38 -18.75 -4.41
N LYS A 247 -10.17 -19.36 -5.30
CA LYS A 247 -10.13 -20.81 -5.53
C LYS A 247 -8.84 -21.32 -6.17
N GLU A 248 -8.10 -20.42 -6.81
CA GLU A 248 -6.81 -20.72 -7.46
C GLU A 248 -5.64 -20.53 -6.49
N VAL A 249 -5.93 -20.05 -5.26
CA VAL A 249 -4.92 -19.93 -4.20
C VAL A 249 -4.91 -21.23 -3.39
N ASP A 250 -3.87 -22.03 -3.60
CA ASP A 250 -3.69 -23.27 -2.85
C ASP A 250 -3.75 -23.03 -1.34
N ARG A 251 -4.51 -23.86 -0.61
CA ARG A 251 -4.65 -23.81 0.85
C ARG A 251 -5.23 -22.51 1.40
N LEU A 252 -5.96 -21.75 0.59
CA LEU A 252 -6.82 -20.69 1.08
C LEU A 252 -8.20 -21.29 1.38
N GLU A 253 -8.80 -20.92 2.53
CA GLU A 253 -10.03 -21.54 2.97
C GLU A 253 -11.23 -21.23 2.04
N PRO A 254 -12.00 -22.27 1.61
CA PRO A 254 -13.13 -22.11 0.67
C PRO A 254 -14.26 -21.20 1.15
N ARG A 255 -14.28 -20.82 2.44
CA ARG A 255 -15.31 -19.93 3.00
C ARG A 255 -15.20 -18.49 2.47
N LEU A 256 -14.01 -18.05 2.04
CA LEU A 256 -13.81 -16.75 1.41
C LEU A 256 -14.57 -16.64 0.08
N ASP A 257 -14.74 -17.75 -0.63
CA ASP A 257 -15.40 -17.78 -1.93
C ASP A 257 -16.93 -17.71 -1.83
N ARG A 258 -17.54 -18.25 -0.77
CA ARG A 258 -19.00 -18.37 -0.68
C ARG A 258 -19.72 -17.06 -0.33
N LYS A 259 -19.01 -16.07 0.20
CA LYS A 259 -19.58 -14.78 0.63
C LYS A 259 -19.06 -13.59 -0.16
N SER A 260 -18.05 -13.80 -1.01
CA SER A 260 -17.44 -12.74 -1.83
C SER A 260 -18.16 -12.70 -3.18
N VAL A 261 -18.82 -11.62 -3.46
CA VAL A 261 -19.47 -11.42 -4.76
C VAL A 261 -18.70 -10.35 -5.54
N VAL A 262 -18.24 -10.72 -6.72
CA VAL A 262 -17.66 -9.99 -7.85
C VAL A 262 -16.15 -9.87 -7.83
#